data_b2a42f99252757faec66c26a0ece9d67
#
_entry.id   b2a42f99252757faec66c26a0ece9d67
#
_cell.length_a   1.000
_cell.length_b   1.000
_cell.length_c   1.000
_cell.angle_alpha   90.00
_cell.angle_beta   90.00
_cell.angle_gamma   90.00
#
_symmetry.space_group_name_H-M   'P 1'
#
loop_
_entity.id
_entity.type
_entity.pdbx_description
1 polymer ?
#
loop_
_entity_poly.entity_id
_entity_poly.type
_entity_poly.pdbx_seq_one_letter_code
_entity_poly.pdbx_strand_id
1 'polypeptide(L)'
;LLPEHQIIGVSRNNNTQDRNTSWHQWDWLSGRSLELPNEEISTVIVILKPISFDENGYQTGYLKAAEIIIKNLNQSFDYQKLVVMSSTRVYGEKNGRGITETAAPQPDDFRGHIILEYEKIMRDQSKVEPLILRPSGLYDPKQKWMQKFMNSFEAKQHSLSSKESNRFDRNILAKIISNYVAQKKLAELSGIFICSEPPKIFSELFAEQYPDKNFEDFFIASNHLGKSFDFQKLIASNLMG
;
A
#
# COMPACT_ATOMS: atom_id res chain seq x y z
N LEU A 1 0.37 13.63 12.63
CA LEU A 1 -0.75 13.57 11.68
C LEU A 1 -2.13 13.43 12.35
N LEU A 2 -2.21 12.90 13.57
CA LEU A 2 -3.45 12.70 14.33
C LEU A 2 -3.26 13.15 15.79
N PRO A 3 -3.09 14.46 16.05
CA PRO A 3 -2.75 14.96 17.39
C PRO A 3 -3.84 14.70 18.43
N GLU A 4 -5.08 14.49 18.00
CA GLU A 4 -6.23 14.22 18.88
C GLU A 4 -6.52 12.73 19.10
N HIS A 5 -5.71 11.85 18.48
CA HIS A 5 -5.88 10.40 18.56
C HIS A 5 -4.69 9.76 19.29
N GLN A 6 -4.99 8.83 20.17
CA GLN A 6 -3.99 7.92 20.70
C GLN A 6 -3.70 6.85 19.63
N ILE A 7 -2.42 6.62 19.34
CA ILE A 7 -1.99 5.64 18.34
C ILE A 7 -1.36 4.46 19.08
N ILE A 8 -1.86 3.28 18.80
CA ILE A 8 -1.28 2.02 19.25
C ILE A 8 -0.64 1.33 18.05
N GLY A 9 0.68 1.27 18.03
CA GLY A 9 1.44 0.54 17.03
C GLY A 9 1.61 -0.92 17.44
N VAL A 10 1.28 -1.85 16.55
CA VAL A 10 1.48 -3.28 16.78
C VAL A 10 2.43 -3.85 15.75
N SER A 11 3.51 -4.47 16.19
CA SER A 11 4.47 -5.08 15.27
C SER A 11 5.23 -6.23 15.95
N ARG A 12 5.90 -7.06 15.15
CA ARG A 12 6.76 -8.14 15.66
C ARG A 12 7.98 -7.63 16.42
N ASN A 13 8.47 -6.47 16.03
CA ASN A 13 9.64 -5.85 16.66
C ASN A 13 9.19 -4.60 17.41
N ASN A 14 9.73 -4.41 18.59
CA ASN A 14 9.49 -3.18 19.36
C ASN A 14 10.10 -1.97 18.63
N ASN A 15 9.28 -0.97 18.34
CA ASN A 15 9.71 0.23 17.65
C ASN A 15 9.50 1.44 18.56
N THR A 16 10.58 1.91 19.20
CA THR A 16 10.52 2.90 20.29
C THR A 16 10.73 4.35 19.84
N GLN A 17 10.75 4.63 18.53
CA GLN A 17 11.21 5.92 18.01
C GLN A 17 10.14 7.01 17.86
N ASP A 18 8.87 6.71 18.09
CA ASP A 18 7.79 7.71 17.96
C ASP A 18 7.20 8.04 19.34
N ARG A 19 7.30 9.30 19.75
CA ARG A 19 6.82 9.78 21.07
C ARG A 19 5.29 9.78 21.20
N ASN A 20 4.56 9.74 20.08
CA ASN A 20 3.09 9.82 20.07
C ASN A 20 2.42 8.46 19.85
N THR A 21 3.19 7.39 19.81
CA THR A 21 2.69 6.03 19.55
C THR A 21 3.11 5.11 20.68
N SER A 22 2.15 4.48 21.33
CA SER A 22 2.43 3.34 22.21
C SER A 22 2.63 2.09 21.36
N TRP A 23 3.75 1.37 21.58
CA TRP A 23 4.09 0.20 20.80
C TRP A 23 3.88 -1.08 21.58
N HIS A 24 3.15 -2.02 20.98
CA HIS A 24 2.96 -3.38 21.50
C HIS A 24 3.63 -4.39 20.57
N GLN A 25 4.47 -5.22 21.16
CA GLN A 25 5.10 -6.30 20.42
C GLN A 25 4.15 -7.49 20.35
N TRP A 26 3.80 -7.88 19.14
CA TRP A 26 3.02 -9.06 18.87
C TRP A 26 3.49 -9.76 17.60
N ASP A 27 3.87 -11.01 17.75
CA ASP A 27 4.15 -11.87 16.62
C ASP A 27 2.94 -12.77 16.35
N TRP A 28 2.20 -12.46 15.28
CA TRP A 28 1.02 -13.25 14.90
C TRP A 28 1.34 -14.70 14.55
N LEU A 29 2.60 -15.06 14.22
CA LEU A 29 3.03 -16.43 13.99
C LEU A 29 3.28 -17.22 15.27
N SER A 30 3.34 -16.57 16.42
CA SER A 30 3.61 -17.21 17.72
C SER A 30 2.43 -18.04 18.25
N GLY A 31 1.24 -17.92 17.66
CA GLY A 31 0.02 -18.54 18.16
C GLY A 31 -0.61 -17.84 19.37
N ARG A 32 0.00 -16.76 19.87
CA ARG A 32 -0.57 -15.96 20.98
C ARG A 32 -1.62 -15.00 20.46
N SER A 33 -2.65 -14.78 21.24
CA SER A 33 -3.66 -13.74 20.97
C SER A 33 -3.05 -12.33 21.08
N LEU A 34 -3.63 -11.38 20.34
CA LEU A 34 -3.29 -9.97 20.50
C LEU A 34 -3.95 -9.45 21.79
N GLU A 35 -3.14 -9.00 22.73
CA GLU A 35 -3.59 -8.35 23.95
C GLU A 35 -3.16 -6.88 23.87
N LEU A 36 -4.12 -5.98 23.93
CA LEU A 36 -3.88 -4.55 24.06
C LEU A 36 -4.42 -4.07 25.39
N PRO A 37 -3.94 -2.93 25.92
CA PRO A 37 -4.56 -2.30 27.08
C PRO A 37 -6.06 -2.12 26.86
N ASN A 38 -6.84 -2.06 27.94
CA ASN A 38 -8.30 -1.82 27.90
C ASN A 38 -8.59 -0.42 27.34
N GLU A 39 -8.45 -0.27 26.05
CA GLU A 39 -8.70 0.97 25.32
C GLU A 39 -9.76 0.74 24.25
N GLU A 40 -10.55 1.75 24.01
CA GLU A 40 -11.57 1.75 22.99
C GLU A 40 -10.90 1.92 21.63
N ILE A 41 -10.90 0.87 20.81
CA ILE A 41 -10.29 0.88 19.46
C ILE A 41 -11.37 1.27 18.44
N SER A 42 -11.38 2.51 18.02
CA SER A 42 -12.33 2.99 17.02
C SER A 42 -11.94 2.65 15.56
N THR A 43 -10.64 2.63 15.28
CA THR A 43 -10.11 2.43 13.93
C THR A 43 -8.94 1.47 13.93
N VAL A 44 -8.95 0.51 13.01
CA VAL A 44 -7.85 -0.41 12.75
C VAL A 44 -7.24 -0.11 11.38
N ILE A 45 -5.92 -0.07 11.30
CA ILE A 45 -5.18 0.10 10.06
C ILE A 45 -4.24 -1.10 9.90
N VAL A 46 -4.45 -1.88 8.83
CA VAL A 46 -3.66 -3.09 8.55
C VAL A 46 -2.71 -2.82 7.39
N ILE A 47 -1.41 -2.84 7.70
CA ILE A 47 -0.32 -2.66 6.73
C ILE A 47 0.58 -3.88 6.78
N LEU A 48 0.40 -4.81 5.86
CA LEU A 48 1.19 -6.04 5.78
C LEU A 48 2.36 -5.91 4.81
N LYS A 49 3.33 -6.77 5.01
CA LYS A 49 4.46 -6.97 4.10
C LYS A 49 4.85 -8.45 4.07
N PRO A 50 5.45 -8.94 2.98
CA PRO A 50 5.94 -10.31 2.95
C PRO A 50 7.06 -10.51 3.99
N ILE A 51 7.22 -11.72 4.49
CA ILE A 51 8.34 -12.07 5.38
C ILE A 51 9.64 -12.35 4.60
N SER A 52 9.50 -12.81 3.34
CA SER A 52 10.55 -12.94 2.33
C SER A 52 9.98 -12.65 0.94
N PHE A 53 10.84 -12.44 -0.07
CA PHE A 53 10.37 -12.03 -1.41
C PHE A 53 9.96 -13.20 -2.32
N ASP A 54 10.01 -14.43 -1.84
CA ASP A 54 9.47 -15.61 -2.50
C ASP A 54 7.96 -15.78 -2.24
N GLU A 55 7.35 -16.75 -2.92
CA GLU A 55 5.91 -17.00 -2.82
C GLU A 55 5.49 -17.40 -1.41
N ASN A 56 6.27 -18.25 -0.74
CA ASN A 56 5.99 -18.67 0.64
C ASN A 56 6.03 -17.49 1.62
N GLY A 57 7.01 -16.58 1.44
CA GLY A 57 7.09 -15.37 2.23
C GLY A 57 5.91 -14.41 2.03
N TYR A 58 5.39 -14.34 0.81
CA TYR A 58 4.16 -13.60 0.52
C TYR A 58 2.93 -14.29 1.12
N GLN A 59 2.75 -15.60 0.95
CA GLN A 59 1.64 -16.35 1.56
C GLN A 59 1.63 -16.20 3.08
N THR A 60 2.79 -16.34 3.72
CA THR A 60 2.89 -16.19 5.17
C THR A 60 2.65 -14.75 5.63
N GLY A 61 3.25 -13.76 4.94
CA GLY A 61 3.18 -12.36 5.34
C GLY A 61 1.85 -11.67 5.04
N TYR A 62 1.08 -12.20 4.08
CA TYR A 62 -0.24 -11.65 3.71
C TYR A 62 -1.39 -12.58 4.11
N LEU A 63 -1.47 -13.82 3.59
CA LEU A 63 -2.66 -14.66 3.78
C LEU A 63 -2.75 -15.16 5.21
N LYS A 64 -1.72 -15.87 5.68
CA LYS A 64 -1.71 -16.38 7.05
C LYS A 64 -1.78 -15.25 8.09
N ALA A 65 -1.08 -14.14 7.83
CA ALA A 65 -1.15 -12.96 8.69
C ALA A 65 -2.57 -12.37 8.73
N ALA A 66 -3.23 -12.22 7.58
CA ALA A 66 -4.60 -11.69 7.49
C ALA A 66 -5.59 -12.54 8.28
N GLU A 67 -5.59 -13.85 8.09
CA GLU A 67 -6.47 -14.79 8.82
C GLU A 67 -6.31 -14.68 10.35
N ILE A 68 -5.06 -14.64 10.81
CA ILE A 68 -4.77 -14.52 12.24
C ILE A 68 -5.18 -13.16 12.78
N ILE A 69 -4.84 -12.08 12.06
CA ILE A 69 -5.13 -10.70 12.48
C ILE A 69 -6.64 -10.47 12.53
N ILE A 70 -7.37 -10.79 11.44
CA ILE A 70 -8.80 -10.52 11.40
C ILE A 70 -9.58 -11.33 12.44
N LYS A 71 -9.16 -12.57 12.70
CA LYS A 71 -9.72 -13.40 13.77
C LYS A 71 -9.52 -12.75 15.14
N ASN A 72 -8.30 -12.30 15.46
CA ASN A 72 -8.02 -11.62 16.74
C ASN A 72 -8.80 -10.31 16.86
N LEU A 73 -8.85 -9.49 15.80
CA LEU A 73 -9.61 -8.25 15.79
C LEU A 73 -11.10 -8.50 16.07
N ASN A 74 -11.69 -9.49 15.40
CA ASN A 74 -13.10 -9.81 15.58
C ASN A 74 -13.44 -10.39 16.96
N GLN A 75 -12.51 -11.08 17.60
CA GLN A 75 -12.72 -11.66 18.93
C GLN A 75 -12.53 -10.67 20.07
N SER A 76 -11.61 -9.73 19.92
CA SER A 76 -11.10 -8.94 21.04
C SER A 76 -11.48 -7.46 20.99
N PHE A 77 -11.88 -6.92 19.82
CA PHE A 77 -12.09 -5.48 19.68
C PHE A 77 -13.40 -5.14 18.98
N ASP A 78 -14.01 -4.04 19.38
CA ASP A 78 -15.22 -3.47 18.75
C ASP A 78 -14.82 -2.19 17.99
N TYR A 79 -14.22 -2.39 16.80
CA TYR A 79 -13.79 -1.30 15.92
C TYR A 79 -14.89 -0.92 14.93
N GLN A 80 -14.92 0.35 14.55
CA GLN A 80 -15.91 0.91 13.63
C GLN A 80 -15.35 1.13 12.22
N LYS A 81 -14.03 1.23 12.10
CA LYS A 81 -13.33 1.49 10.85
C LYS A 81 -12.19 0.51 10.65
N LEU A 82 -12.05 0.03 9.41
CA LEU A 82 -10.93 -0.81 8.99
C LEU A 82 -10.32 -0.25 7.72
N VAL A 83 -9.03 0.07 7.76
CA VAL A 83 -8.24 0.44 6.59
C VAL A 83 -7.32 -0.72 6.24
N VAL A 84 -7.36 -1.16 5.00
CA VAL A 84 -6.55 -2.26 4.48
C VAL A 84 -5.60 -1.72 3.40
N MET A 85 -4.30 -1.85 3.63
CA MET A 85 -3.29 -1.46 2.66
C MET A 85 -3.05 -2.59 1.66
N SER A 86 -3.41 -2.36 0.42
CA SER A 86 -3.21 -3.24 -0.71
C SER A 86 -2.17 -2.69 -1.71
N SER A 87 -2.32 -2.96 -2.99
CA SER A 87 -1.44 -2.49 -4.07
C SER A 87 -2.14 -2.53 -5.43
N THR A 88 -1.80 -1.60 -6.31
CA THR A 88 -2.21 -1.66 -7.73
C THR A 88 -1.61 -2.85 -8.49
N ARG A 89 -0.74 -3.67 -7.87
CA ARG A 89 -0.22 -4.91 -8.44
C ARG A 89 -1.33 -5.92 -8.77
N VAL A 90 -2.46 -5.87 -8.07
CA VAL A 90 -3.63 -6.73 -8.33
C VAL A 90 -4.19 -6.59 -9.75
N TYR A 91 -3.91 -5.48 -10.43
CA TYR A 91 -4.37 -5.27 -11.82
C TYR A 91 -3.43 -5.89 -12.88
N GLY A 92 -2.23 -6.39 -12.50
CA GLY A 92 -1.22 -6.85 -13.47
C GLY A 92 -0.76 -5.74 -14.42
N GLU A 93 -0.12 -6.11 -15.52
CA GLU A 93 0.38 -5.18 -16.54
C GLU A 93 -0.49 -5.16 -17.81
N LYS A 94 -1.46 -6.08 -17.94
CA LYS A 94 -2.27 -6.28 -19.16
C LYS A 94 -3.55 -5.46 -19.22
N ASN A 95 -3.96 -4.82 -18.11
CA ASN A 95 -5.24 -4.11 -18.02
C ASN A 95 -5.28 -2.77 -18.78
N GLY A 96 -4.17 -2.36 -19.40
CA GLY A 96 -4.17 -1.20 -20.27
C GLY A 96 -4.16 0.14 -19.52
N ARG A 97 -4.84 1.13 -20.10
CA ARG A 97 -4.79 2.52 -19.65
C ARG A 97 -6.09 2.97 -19.03
N GLY A 98 -5.99 3.90 -18.05
CA GLY A 98 -7.17 4.44 -17.38
C GLY A 98 -7.90 3.43 -16.50
N ILE A 99 -7.15 2.55 -15.84
CA ILE A 99 -7.72 1.51 -14.96
C ILE A 99 -8.42 2.18 -13.78
N THR A 100 -9.69 1.87 -13.58
CA THR A 100 -10.52 2.32 -12.45
C THR A 100 -10.66 1.23 -11.40
N GLU A 101 -11.26 1.58 -10.26
CA GLU A 101 -11.57 0.62 -9.18
C GLU A 101 -12.59 -0.45 -9.61
N THR A 102 -13.38 -0.19 -10.66
CA THR A 102 -14.38 -1.14 -11.19
C THR A 102 -13.77 -2.13 -12.17
N ALA A 103 -12.53 -1.90 -12.63
CA ALA A 103 -11.83 -2.85 -13.49
C ALA A 103 -11.56 -4.16 -12.73
N ALA A 104 -11.85 -5.29 -13.40
CA ALA A 104 -11.57 -6.59 -12.85
C ALA A 104 -10.06 -6.78 -12.62
N PRO A 105 -9.61 -7.13 -11.40
CA PRO A 105 -8.21 -7.46 -11.16
C PRO A 105 -7.74 -8.62 -12.03
N GLN A 106 -6.56 -8.49 -12.62
CA GLN A 106 -5.93 -9.51 -13.46
C GLN A 106 -4.43 -9.61 -13.14
N PRO A 107 -4.07 -10.09 -11.93
CA PRO A 107 -2.67 -10.22 -11.56
C PRO A 107 -1.95 -11.19 -12.51
N ASP A 108 -0.71 -10.86 -12.85
CA ASP A 108 0.13 -11.64 -13.77
C ASP A 108 1.31 -12.33 -13.06
N ASP A 109 1.45 -12.12 -11.75
CA ASP A 109 2.42 -12.82 -10.92
C ASP A 109 1.81 -13.29 -9.58
N PHE A 110 2.51 -14.21 -8.89
CA PHE A 110 2.05 -14.75 -7.61
C PHE A 110 1.82 -13.67 -6.55
N ARG A 111 2.57 -12.57 -6.59
CA ARG A 111 2.48 -11.46 -5.63
C ARG A 111 1.15 -10.73 -5.76
N GLY A 112 0.74 -10.45 -6.99
CA GLY A 112 -0.55 -9.84 -7.27
C GLY A 112 -1.72 -10.74 -6.88
N HIS A 113 -1.62 -12.05 -7.16
CA HIS A 113 -2.63 -13.04 -6.77
C HIS A 113 -2.77 -13.12 -5.25
N ILE A 114 -1.66 -13.19 -4.51
CA ILE A 114 -1.67 -13.26 -3.05
C ILE A 114 -2.24 -11.98 -2.43
N ILE A 115 -1.88 -10.79 -2.95
CA ILE A 115 -2.43 -9.52 -2.46
C ILE A 115 -3.94 -9.44 -2.73
N LEU A 116 -4.42 -9.92 -3.87
CA LEU A 116 -5.85 -9.95 -4.18
C LEU A 116 -6.62 -10.89 -3.22
N GLU A 117 -6.07 -12.06 -2.93
CA GLU A 117 -6.67 -13.00 -1.95
C GLU A 117 -6.64 -12.41 -0.54
N TYR A 118 -5.57 -11.72 -0.15
CA TYR A 118 -5.51 -10.96 1.08
C TYR A 118 -6.64 -9.93 1.20
N GLU A 119 -6.91 -9.14 0.16
CA GLU A 119 -8.04 -8.21 0.16
C GLU A 119 -9.36 -8.92 0.40
N LYS A 120 -9.55 -10.07 -0.24
CA LYS A 120 -10.75 -10.88 -0.08
C LYS A 120 -10.92 -11.38 1.34
N ILE A 121 -9.87 -11.94 1.96
CA ILE A 121 -9.90 -12.38 3.36
C ILE A 121 -10.31 -11.21 4.27
N MET A 122 -9.67 -10.05 4.11
CA MET A 122 -9.94 -8.89 4.94
C MET A 122 -11.37 -8.36 4.78
N ARG A 123 -11.91 -8.35 3.57
CA ARG A 123 -13.27 -7.91 3.30
C ARG A 123 -14.31 -8.91 3.79
N ASP A 124 -14.13 -10.19 3.45
CA ASP A 124 -15.18 -11.20 3.69
C ASP A 124 -15.26 -11.59 5.18
N GLN A 125 -14.18 -11.43 5.95
CA GLN A 125 -14.13 -11.83 7.35
C GLN A 125 -14.20 -10.65 8.34
N SER A 126 -14.12 -9.39 7.90
CA SER A 126 -14.24 -8.27 8.83
C SER A 126 -15.67 -7.97 9.27
N LYS A 127 -15.82 -7.40 10.47
CA LYS A 127 -17.13 -6.96 11.00
C LYS A 127 -17.67 -5.70 10.31
N VAL A 128 -16.81 -4.94 9.65
CA VAL A 128 -17.13 -3.67 9.01
C VAL A 128 -16.59 -3.68 7.56
N GLU A 129 -17.28 -2.97 6.66
CA GLU A 129 -16.79 -2.83 5.29
C GLU A 129 -15.47 -2.04 5.27
N PRO A 130 -14.36 -2.62 4.79
CA PRO A 130 -13.07 -1.96 4.85
C PRO A 130 -12.90 -0.88 3.79
N LEU A 131 -12.12 0.14 4.11
CA LEU A 131 -11.49 1.00 3.12
C LEU A 131 -10.23 0.30 2.60
N ILE A 132 -10.24 -0.18 1.37
CA ILE A 132 -9.09 -0.83 0.73
C ILE A 132 -8.35 0.19 -0.12
N LEU A 133 -7.13 0.53 0.26
CA LEU A 133 -6.28 1.43 -0.48
C LEU A 133 -5.33 0.63 -1.37
N ARG A 134 -5.38 0.85 -2.68
CA ARG A 134 -4.48 0.27 -3.69
C ARG A 134 -3.47 1.31 -4.17
N PRO A 135 -2.40 1.57 -3.41
CA PRO A 135 -1.37 2.50 -3.86
C PRO A 135 -0.56 1.91 -5.04
N SER A 136 -0.18 2.80 -5.93
CA SER A 136 0.87 2.56 -6.91
C SER A 136 2.25 2.59 -6.24
N GLY A 137 3.34 2.68 -6.98
CA GLY A 137 4.67 2.66 -6.39
C GLY A 137 4.88 3.79 -5.37
N LEU A 138 4.84 3.48 -4.07
CA LEU A 138 5.07 4.47 -3.03
C LEU A 138 6.48 5.03 -3.07
N TYR A 139 6.59 6.34 -2.95
CA TYR A 139 7.88 7.04 -2.88
C TYR A 139 7.89 8.13 -1.80
N ASP A 140 9.08 8.51 -1.40
CA ASP A 140 9.31 9.70 -0.59
C ASP A 140 9.89 10.78 -1.50
N PRO A 141 9.23 11.94 -1.68
CA PRO A 141 9.72 13.00 -2.55
C PRO A 141 11.07 13.59 -2.12
N LYS A 142 11.45 13.39 -0.86
CA LYS A 142 12.76 13.80 -0.32
C LYS A 142 13.90 12.82 -0.63
N GLN A 143 13.60 11.64 -1.18
CA GLN A 143 14.58 10.60 -1.45
C GLN A 143 14.77 10.36 -2.95
N LYS A 144 16.03 10.24 -3.37
CA LYS A 144 16.38 9.80 -4.72
C LYS A 144 16.20 8.29 -4.84
N TRP A 145 14.93 7.84 -4.97
CA TRP A 145 14.57 6.42 -4.97
C TRP A 145 15.21 5.62 -6.11
N MET A 146 15.50 6.26 -7.25
CA MET A 146 16.16 5.61 -8.38
C MET A 146 17.60 5.20 -8.08
N GLN A 147 18.28 5.80 -7.09
CA GLN A 147 19.65 5.42 -6.73
C GLN A 147 19.75 3.95 -6.33
N LYS A 148 18.79 3.47 -5.54
CA LYS A 148 18.74 2.05 -5.17
C LYS A 148 18.49 1.16 -6.38
N PHE A 149 17.65 1.63 -7.30
CA PHE A 149 17.34 0.93 -8.54
C PHE A 149 18.58 0.85 -9.45
N MET A 150 19.29 1.95 -9.66
CA MET A 150 20.53 1.97 -10.42
C MET A 150 21.62 1.08 -9.82
N ASN A 151 21.73 1.05 -8.49
CA ASN A 151 22.73 0.26 -7.79
C ASN A 151 22.39 -1.25 -7.71
N SER A 152 21.13 -1.63 -7.86
CA SER A 152 20.68 -3.01 -7.74
C SER A 152 20.64 -3.78 -9.06
N PHE A 153 20.81 -3.08 -10.19
CA PHE A 153 20.72 -3.66 -11.51
C PHE A 153 22.01 -3.43 -12.29
N GLU A 154 22.46 -4.48 -13.00
CA GLU A 154 23.50 -4.30 -14.02
C GLU A 154 22.98 -3.36 -15.10
N ALA A 155 23.78 -2.38 -15.44
CA ALA A 155 23.47 -1.39 -16.47
C ALA A 155 22.97 -2.09 -17.74
N LYS A 156 21.97 -1.50 -18.41
CA LYS A 156 21.42 -1.95 -19.71
C LYS A 156 20.57 -3.23 -19.73
N GLN A 157 20.05 -3.70 -18.58
CA GLN A 157 19.13 -4.85 -18.57
C GLN A 157 17.64 -4.47 -18.55
N HIS A 158 17.30 -3.21 -18.34
CA HIS A 158 15.92 -2.76 -18.19
C HIS A 158 15.45 -1.87 -19.33
N SER A 159 14.41 -2.34 -20.00
CA SER A 159 13.72 -1.61 -21.07
C SER A 159 12.62 -0.73 -20.45
N LEU A 160 12.96 0.51 -20.08
CA LEU A 160 12.08 1.35 -19.23
C LEU A 160 11.81 2.77 -19.75
N SER A 161 12.51 3.24 -20.81
CA SER A 161 12.50 4.67 -21.18
C SER A 161 11.13 5.25 -21.47
N SER A 162 10.26 4.52 -22.17
CA SER A 162 8.90 4.95 -22.49
C SER A 162 7.82 4.35 -21.58
N LYS A 163 8.20 3.53 -20.60
CA LYS A 163 7.26 2.99 -19.63
C LYS A 163 6.81 4.08 -18.67
N GLU A 164 5.50 4.20 -18.49
CA GLU A 164 4.92 5.06 -17.49
C GLU A 164 5.19 4.50 -16.07
N SER A 165 5.73 5.36 -15.22
CA SER A 165 5.93 5.07 -13.81
C SER A 165 4.74 5.58 -13.01
N ASN A 166 3.89 4.66 -12.56
CA ASN A 166 2.80 5.00 -11.66
C ASN A 166 3.36 5.09 -10.24
N ARG A 167 3.26 6.27 -9.65
CA ARG A 167 3.78 6.57 -8.31
C ARG A 167 2.72 7.21 -7.45
N PHE A 168 2.96 7.19 -6.15
CA PHE A 168 2.14 7.89 -5.18
C PHE A 168 2.98 8.33 -3.97
N ASP A 169 2.88 9.60 -3.59
CA ASP A 169 3.59 10.14 -2.43
C ASP A 169 3.09 9.49 -1.14
N ARG A 170 3.99 8.87 -0.39
CA ARG A 170 3.66 8.23 0.89
C ARG A 170 3.13 9.21 1.93
N ASN A 171 3.48 10.50 1.85
CA ASN A 171 2.98 11.51 2.78
C ASN A 171 1.51 11.87 2.46
N ILE A 172 1.15 11.91 1.17
CA ILE A 172 -0.24 12.06 0.75
C ILE A 172 -1.06 10.84 1.21
N LEU A 173 -0.53 9.63 1.05
CA LEU A 173 -1.19 8.42 1.55
C LEU A 173 -1.44 8.47 3.06
N ALA A 174 -0.44 8.89 3.83
CA ALA A 174 -0.59 9.06 5.28
C ALA A 174 -1.65 10.12 5.62
N LYS A 175 -1.74 11.21 4.85
CA LYS A 175 -2.77 12.24 5.00
C LYS A 175 -4.16 11.70 4.69
N ILE A 176 -4.33 10.90 3.63
CA ILE A 176 -5.58 10.22 3.28
C ILE A 176 -6.07 9.38 4.46
N ILE A 177 -5.20 8.55 5.03
CA ILE A 177 -5.54 7.71 6.19
C ILE A 177 -5.93 8.59 7.38
N SER A 178 -5.17 9.64 7.66
CA SER A 178 -5.45 10.58 8.74
C SER A 178 -6.82 11.25 8.57
N ASN A 179 -7.12 11.74 7.37
CA ASN A 179 -8.40 12.37 7.06
C ASN A 179 -9.57 11.37 7.18
N TYR A 180 -9.37 10.12 6.73
CA TYR A 180 -10.37 9.06 6.89
C TYR A 180 -10.66 8.75 8.37
N VAL A 181 -9.62 8.65 9.20
CA VAL A 181 -9.77 8.42 10.65
C VAL A 181 -10.57 9.55 11.30
N ALA A 182 -10.28 10.80 10.94
CA ALA A 182 -10.93 11.98 11.51
C ALA A 182 -12.40 12.15 11.09
N GLN A 183 -12.86 11.49 10.01
CA GLN A 183 -14.23 11.65 9.53
C GLN A 183 -15.24 10.93 10.42
N LYS A 184 -16.34 11.62 10.75
CA LYS A 184 -17.43 11.09 11.57
C LYS A 184 -18.50 10.31 10.78
N LYS A 185 -18.64 10.59 9.47
CA LYS A 185 -19.62 9.90 8.60
C LYS A 185 -18.96 8.74 7.87
N LEU A 186 -19.33 7.52 8.23
CA LEU A 186 -18.71 6.28 7.76
C LEU A 186 -19.26 5.78 6.41
N ALA A 187 -20.53 6.05 6.11
CA ALA A 187 -21.24 5.35 5.03
C ALA A 187 -20.78 5.67 3.60
N GLU A 188 -20.03 6.75 3.39
CA GLU A 188 -19.67 7.23 2.05
C GLU A 188 -18.23 6.86 1.62
N LEU A 189 -17.41 6.31 2.51
CA LEU A 189 -15.98 6.10 2.29
C LEU A 189 -15.52 4.67 2.61
N SER A 190 -16.23 3.69 2.07
CA SER A 190 -15.80 2.28 2.11
C SER A 190 -15.48 1.75 0.72
N GLY A 191 -14.93 0.53 0.67
CA GLY A 191 -14.58 -0.13 -0.57
C GLY A 191 -13.19 0.25 -1.09
N ILE A 192 -12.99 0.10 -2.40
CA ILE A 192 -11.66 0.19 -3.02
C ILE A 192 -11.38 1.61 -3.52
N PHE A 193 -10.16 2.08 -3.29
CA PHE A 193 -9.62 3.33 -3.84
C PHE A 193 -8.23 3.11 -4.45
N ILE A 194 -8.05 3.52 -5.69
CA ILE A 194 -6.74 3.58 -6.33
C ILE A 194 -6.04 4.86 -5.88
N CYS A 195 -4.84 4.70 -5.30
CA CYS A 195 -4.00 5.79 -4.88
C CYS A 195 -2.82 5.93 -5.86
N SER A 196 -2.96 6.83 -6.84
CA SER A 196 -1.95 7.09 -7.85
C SER A 196 -1.89 8.57 -8.17
N GLU A 197 -0.77 9.01 -8.71
CA GLU A 197 -0.57 10.32 -9.34
C GLU A 197 -0.59 10.16 -10.85
N PRO A 198 -0.72 11.27 -11.62
CA PRO A 198 -0.53 11.23 -13.06
C PRO A 198 0.78 10.53 -13.41
N PRO A 199 0.76 9.53 -14.30
CA PRO A 199 1.96 8.78 -14.61
C PRO A 199 2.97 9.68 -15.32
N LYS A 200 4.25 9.51 -14.99
CA LYS A 200 5.38 10.13 -15.70
C LYS A 200 6.18 9.08 -16.43
N ILE A 201 6.75 9.44 -17.56
CA ILE A 201 7.67 8.56 -18.30
C ILE A 201 8.93 8.35 -17.44
N PHE A 202 9.44 7.13 -17.42
CA PHE A 202 10.54 6.78 -16.54
C PHE A 202 11.83 7.55 -16.85
N SER A 203 12.12 7.82 -18.14
CA SER A 203 13.26 8.64 -18.55
C SER A 203 13.15 10.10 -18.10
N GLU A 204 11.93 10.66 -18.09
CA GLU A 204 11.70 12.02 -17.57
C GLU A 204 11.96 12.07 -16.06
N LEU A 205 11.45 11.10 -15.30
CA LEU A 205 11.73 10.99 -13.86
C LEU A 205 13.22 10.83 -13.56
N PHE A 206 13.93 10.11 -14.43
CA PHE A 206 15.38 9.98 -14.30
C PHE A 206 16.09 11.32 -14.51
N ALA A 207 15.74 12.04 -15.57
CA ALA A 207 16.33 13.34 -15.87
C ALA A 207 16.05 14.37 -14.75
N GLU A 208 14.85 14.36 -14.17
CA GLU A 208 14.51 15.20 -13.00
C GLU A 208 15.41 14.92 -11.79
N GLN A 209 15.75 13.64 -11.52
CA GLN A 209 16.53 13.25 -10.36
C GLN A 209 18.05 13.30 -10.61
N TYR A 210 18.46 13.13 -11.84
CA TYR A 210 19.87 13.03 -12.26
C TYR A 210 20.13 13.82 -13.54
N PRO A 211 20.03 15.15 -13.53
CA PRO A 211 20.16 16.00 -14.72
C PRO A 211 21.55 15.88 -15.40
N ASP A 212 22.59 15.51 -14.62
CA ASP A 212 23.96 15.36 -15.12
C ASP A 212 24.30 13.95 -15.62
N LYS A 213 23.29 13.05 -15.67
CA LYS A 213 23.52 11.65 -16.11
C LYS A 213 22.71 11.35 -17.36
N ASN A 214 23.32 10.57 -18.26
CA ASN A 214 22.61 10.07 -19.43
C ASN A 214 21.79 8.81 -19.06
N PHE A 215 20.51 8.80 -19.38
CA PHE A 215 19.61 7.69 -19.12
C PHE A 215 20.07 6.38 -19.81
N GLU A 216 20.57 6.49 -21.03
CA GLU A 216 20.99 5.34 -21.87
C GLU A 216 22.22 4.61 -21.33
N ASP A 217 22.98 5.21 -20.41
CA ASP A 217 24.07 4.55 -19.72
C ASP A 217 23.59 3.48 -18.72
N PHE A 218 22.33 3.58 -18.29
CA PHE A 218 21.73 2.73 -17.25
C PHE A 218 20.59 1.85 -17.75
N PHE A 219 19.87 2.27 -18.80
CA PHE A 219 18.63 1.63 -19.23
C PHE A 219 18.54 1.49 -20.73
N ILE A 220 17.75 0.53 -21.19
CA ILE A 220 17.46 0.33 -22.61
C ILE A 220 16.15 1.03 -22.96
N ALA A 221 16.11 1.74 -24.08
CA ALA A 221 14.89 2.35 -24.61
C ALA A 221 13.80 1.29 -24.88
N SER A 222 12.56 1.59 -24.53
CA SER A 222 11.40 0.73 -24.72
C SER A 222 10.26 1.50 -25.36
N ASN A 223 9.52 0.85 -26.25
CA ASN A 223 8.30 1.40 -26.85
C ASN A 223 7.03 0.99 -26.10
N HIS A 224 7.15 0.27 -24.97
CA HIS A 224 6.01 -0.19 -24.19
C HIS A 224 5.65 0.84 -23.13
N LEU A 225 4.47 1.44 -23.23
CA LEU A 225 4.01 2.48 -22.30
C LEU A 225 3.65 1.95 -20.89
N GLY A 226 3.21 0.71 -20.79
CA GLY A 226 2.72 0.14 -19.54
C GLY A 226 1.26 0.53 -19.25
N LYS A 227 0.85 0.31 -18.01
CA LYS A 227 -0.50 0.62 -17.51
C LYS A 227 -0.57 2.02 -16.93
N SER A 228 -1.79 2.59 -16.89
CA SER A 228 -2.08 3.81 -16.14
C SER A 228 -3.39 3.69 -15.35
N PHE A 229 -3.58 4.55 -14.36
CA PHE A 229 -4.73 4.52 -13.46
C PHE A 229 -5.56 5.78 -13.58
N ASP A 230 -6.88 5.62 -13.46
CA ASP A 230 -7.81 6.69 -13.15
C ASP A 230 -8.05 6.69 -11.64
N PHE A 231 -7.79 7.80 -10.99
CA PHE A 231 -7.93 7.99 -9.55
C PHE A 231 -8.92 9.11 -9.21
N GLN A 232 -9.87 9.40 -10.11
CA GLN A 232 -10.89 10.44 -9.92
C GLN A 232 -11.76 10.15 -8.70
N LYS A 233 -12.03 8.88 -8.37
CA LYS A 233 -12.75 8.48 -7.16
C LYS A 233 -12.05 8.99 -5.90
N LEU A 234 -10.72 8.88 -5.84
CA LEU A 234 -9.93 9.38 -4.72
C LEU A 234 -10.00 10.93 -4.63
N ILE A 235 -9.90 11.62 -5.76
CA ILE A 235 -10.04 13.09 -5.81
C ILE A 235 -11.44 13.52 -5.31
N ALA A 236 -12.48 12.88 -5.81
CA ALA A 236 -13.87 13.20 -5.45
C ALA A 236 -14.19 12.89 -3.97
N SER A 237 -13.42 12.01 -3.32
CA SER A 237 -13.63 11.65 -1.91
C SER A 237 -13.23 12.76 -0.92
N ASN A 238 -12.52 13.80 -1.35
CA ASN A 238 -11.92 14.84 -0.50
C ASN A 238 -10.94 14.30 0.59
N LEU A 239 -10.48 13.05 0.47
CA LEU A 239 -9.53 12.46 1.42
C LEU A 239 -8.13 13.05 1.31
N MET A 240 -7.79 13.65 0.18
CA MET A 240 -6.48 14.29 0.00
C MET A 240 -6.39 15.68 0.67
N GLY A 241 -7.52 16.32 0.96
CA GLY A 241 -7.66 17.59 1.69
C GLY A 241 -7.35 18.79 0.87
#